data_4b7fc4146913e67c872adceacd959ea7
#
_entry.id   4b7fc4146913e67c872adceacd959ea7
#
_cell.length_a   1.000
_cell.length_b   1.000
_cell.length_c   1.000
_cell.angle_alpha   90.00
_cell.angle_beta   90.00
_cell.angle_gamma   90.00
#
_symmetry.space_group_name_H-M   'P 1'
#
loop_
_entity.id
_entity.type
_entity.pdbx_description
1 polymer ?
#
loop_
_entity_poly.entity_id
_entity_poly.type
_entity_poly.pdbx_seq_one_letter_code
_entity_poly.pdbx_strand_id
1 'polypeptide(L)'
;MSRRPARCLRALLLAAALASGLTAAQAALPAGALVYGPPVAPPPAERWASDPGDGVYYQVFVRSFQDTDGDGIGDLRGLTARLPYLAGLGITGLWLTPIHPSPSYHGYDVTDYRAIHPELGTMADFLAFLDAAHGHGLRVVLDLVVNHSSDRHPWFVAARAGDPRFRDWYRFASDPEPLIGTLGGSAWHDAGDGTRYLGLFVAEMPDLDHRNPEVVQAMLDVAAFWLDLGVDGFRIDAIQHVVEGEDGAIANAPANLAWVAEFGARLRERHPGAFLVGETWTSTPTIAAYHRDAGLDMSFDYPLWRVLTSAVQARSAIDLRAQLELNEDAYPEGARRGTFVGNHDQPRAATAVSLLRVDPTRVVLLGRLLLALPGTPFVYYGDELAMPNGPGDDDRQKRTPMRWTATEGGGFSAGQPWFPPSTTDPAISVEAQAGDPASVLEAYRSAIALRAAYPALARGNAVVVRDLPASVLAVWRTLAGEAPVLVLANLSNRDLEVAPAQLAAPGVDPGGLVPLDGAPLAGDGSGAWSLPANTLRLLGPAR
;
A
#
# COMPACT_ATOMS: atom_id res chain seq x y z
N MET A 1 40.50 16.24 54.06
CA MET A 1 40.37 17.64 53.60
C MET A 1 40.40 17.61 52.10
N SER A 2 39.39 18.02 51.54
CA SER A 2 38.98 18.95 50.47
C SER A 2 38.95 18.29 49.10
N ARG A 3 37.81 17.84 48.58
CA ARG A 3 36.72 18.55 47.88
C ARG A 3 37.06 19.02 46.46
N ARG A 4 36.51 18.22 45.48
CA ARG A 4 35.80 18.65 44.21
C ARG A 4 36.60 19.39 43.12
N PRO A 5 36.18 19.39 41.83
CA PRO A 5 34.97 18.78 41.20
C PRO A 5 35.23 18.07 39.86
N ALA A 6 34.47 17.05 39.60
CA ALA A 6 34.28 16.51 38.26
C ALA A 6 32.97 17.10 37.70
N ARG A 7 33.06 18.14 36.90
CA ARG A 7 31.98 18.65 36.04
C ARG A 7 32.58 19.66 35.06
N CYS A 8 33.20 19.19 33.96
CA CYS A 8 33.48 19.99 32.75
C CYS A 8 34.13 19.13 31.65
N LEU A 9 33.55 17.99 31.31
CA LEU A 9 34.05 17.22 30.17
C LEU A 9 32.91 16.67 29.25
N ARG A 10 31.73 17.27 29.29
CA ARG A 10 30.64 16.94 28.36
C ARG A 10 30.20 18.07 27.43
N ALA A 11 30.83 19.22 27.50
CA ALA A 11 30.48 20.37 26.65
C ALA A 11 31.50 20.66 25.54
N LEU A 12 32.55 19.88 25.39
CA LEU A 12 33.60 20.13 24.37
C LEU A 12 33.65 19.10 23.25
N LEU A 13 32.76 18.09 23.22
CA LEU A 13 32.68 17.14 22.12
C LEU A 13 31.50 17.40 21.13
N LEU A 14 30.68 18.43 21.38
CA LEU A 14 29.64 18.86 20.45
C LEU A 14 30.00 20.09 19.60
N ALA A 15 31.14 20.70 19.80
CA ALA A 15 31.56 21.91 19.07
C ALA A 15 32.66 21.67 18.02
N ALA A 16 33.19 20.45 17.90
CA ALA A 16 34.22 20.10 16.91
C ALA A 16 33.71 19.36 15.65
N ALA A 17 32.41 19.05 15.58
CA ALA A 17 31.80 18.38 14.41
C ALA A 17 31.17 19.35 13.40
N LEU A 18 31.25 20.65 13.62
CA LEU A 18 30.61 21.67 12.76
C LEU A 18 31.57 22.48 11.88
N ALA A 19 32.84 22.09 11.79
CA ALA A 19 33.84 22.82 11.00
C ALA A 19 34.67 21.99 10.02
N SER A 20 34.27 20.78 9.70
CA SER A 20 34.77 20.05 8.51
C SER A 20 33.71 20.10 7.43
N GLY A 21 33.90 21.04 6.49
CA GLY A 21 33.11 21.12 5.27
C GLY A 21 33.21 19.81 4.48
N LEU A 22 32.29 18.89 4.72
CA LEU A 22 31.95 17.84 3.77
C LEU A 22 31.20 18.53 2.64
N THR A 23 31.91 18.85 1.57
CA THR A 23 31.31 18.96 0.25
C THR A 23 30.72 17.58 -0.03
N ALA A 24 29.44 17.40 0.25
CA ALA A 24 28.68 16.32 -0.32
C ALA A 24 28.83 16.45 -1.85
N ALA A 25 29.61 15.58 -2.47
CA ALA A 25 29.51 15.37 -3.89
C ALA A 25 28.08 14.87 -4.11
N GLN A 26 27.18 15.79 -4.45
CA GLN A 26 25.92 15.46 -5.07
C GLN A 26 26.30 14.67 -6.33
N ALA A 27 26.11 13.35 -6.31
CA ALA A 27 26.15 12.55 -7.51
C ALA A 27 25.17 13.22 -8.48
N ALA A 28 25.70 13.83 -9.53
CA ALA A 28 24.87 14.44 -10.55
C ALA A 28 23.97 13.35 -11.11
N LEU A 29 22.67 13.53 -10.99
CA LEU A 29 21.70 12.73 -11.74
C LEU A 29 22.11 12.80 -13.22
N PRO A 30 22.03 11.70 -13.98
CA PRO A 30 22.43 11.69 -15.38
C PRO A 30 21.71 12.83 -16.13
N ALA A 31 22.43 13.45 -17.07
CA ALA A 31 21.94 14.59 -17.85
C ALA A 31 20.61 14.21 -18.55
N GLY A 32 19.52 14.75 -18.03
CA GLY A 32 18.14 14.37 -18.34
C GLY A 32 17.26 14.47 -17.10
N ALA A 33 17.65 15.26 -16.10
CA ALA A 33 16.81 15.49 -14.92
C ALA A 33 15.41 15.93 -15.38
N LEU A 34 14.44 15.04 -15.20
CA LEU A 34 13.05 15.30 -15.51
C LEU A 34 12.61 16.55 -14.72
N VAL A 35 12.21 17.59 -15.43
CA VAL A 35 11.59 18.76 -14.82
C VAL A 35 10.18 18.35 -14.45
N TYR A 36 10.02 17.83 -13.22
CA TYR A 36 8.70 17.67 -12.64
C TYR A 36 8.08 19.07 -12.51
N GLY A 37 6.78 19.19 -12.77
CA GLY A 37 6.05 20.42 -12.53
C GLY A 37 6.37 20.99 -11.14
N PRO A 38 6.16 22.28 -10.90
CA PRO A 38 6.52 22.91 -9.63
C PRO A 38 5.98 22.04 -8.49
N PRO A 39 6.81 21.76 -7.47
CA PRO A 39 6.34 20.99 -6.32
C PRO A 39 5.06 21.66 -5.83
N VAL A 40 4.01 20.87 -5.69
CA VAL A 40 2.84 21.31 -4.94
C VAL A 40 3.39 21.80 -3.60
N ALA A 41 3.09 23.03 -3.23
CA ALA A 41 3.64 23.63 -2.01
C ALA A 41 3.53 22.62 -0.87
N PRO A 42 4.58 22.48 -0.04
CA PRO A 42 4.54 21.55 1.07
C PRO A 42 3.25 21.82 1.85
N PRO A 43 2.53 20.76 2.22
CA PRO A 43 1.30 20.95 2.96
C PRO A 43 1.61 21.69 4.25
N PRO A 44 0.73 22.59 4.70
CA PRO A 44 0.87 23.21 6.01
C PRO A 44 0.97 22.12 7.08
N ALA A 45 1.66 22.41 8.18
CA ALA A 45 1.83 21.50 9.33
C ALA A 45 0.49 20.92 9.84
N GLU A 46 -0.61 21.57 9.54
CA GLU A 46 -2.00 21.13 9.74
C GLU A 46 -2.39 19.87 8.93
N ARG A 47 -1.60 19.44 7.92
CA ARG A 47 -1.92 18.24 7.14
C ARG A 47 -1.85 16.95 7.98
N TRP A 48 -1.04 16.94 9.05
CA TRP A 48 -1.06 15.85 10.02
C TRP A 48 -2.29 15.87 10.95
N ALA A 49 -3.06 16.96 10.96
CA ALA A 49 -4.38 17.03 11.55
C ALA A 49 -5.46 16.34 10.69
N SER A 50 -5.16 16.06 9.41
CA SER A 50 -6.05 15.28 8.54
C SER A 50 -5.96 13.80 8.91
N ASP A 51 -7.10 13.12 8.83
CA ASP A 51 -7.16 11.68 9.02
C ASP A 51 -6.25 10.95 8.02
N PRO A 52 -5.44 9.97 8.47
CA PRO A 52 -4.59 9.15 7.58
C PRO A 52 -5.35 8.52 6.42
N GLY A 53 -6.62 8.18 6.62
CA GLY A 53 -7.45 7.54 5.59
C GLY A 53 -7.97 8.46 4.49
N ASP A 54 -7.83 9.77 4.58
CA ASP A 54 -8.34 10.71 3.57
C ASP A 54 -7.44 10.81 2.33
N GLY A 55 -6.19 10.38 2.44
CA GLY A 55 -5.17 10.53 1.40
C GLY A 55 -5.13 9.42 0.35
N VAL A 56 -4.04 9.41 -0.41
CA VAL A 56 -3.65 8.37 -1.35
C VAL A 56 -2.28 7.86 -0.96
N TYR A 57 -2.18 6.56 -0.73
CA TYR A 57 -0.91 5.90 -0.41
C TYR A 57 -0.26 5.33 -1.66
N TYR A 58 1.07 5.23 -1.61
CA TYR A 58 1.86 4.62 -2.66
C TYR A 58 2.70 3.49 -2.06
N GLN A 59 2.52 2.28 -2.56
CA GLN A 59 3.28 1.13 -2.11
C GLN A 59 4.61 1.05 -2.86
N VAL A 60 5.72 1.00 -2.12
CA VAL A 60 7.08 0.93 -2.65
C VAL A 60 7.74 -0.39 -2.26
N PHE A 61 8.23 -1.12 -3.25
CA PHE A 61 9.22 -2.16 -3.06
C PHE A 61 10.60 -1.53 -3.27
N VAL A 62 11.29 -1.16 -2.18
CA VAL A 62 12.51 -0.32 -2.21
C VAL A 62 13.57 -0.91 -3.12
N ARG A 63 13.80 -2.23 -3.05
CA ARG A 63 14.75 -2.99 -3.88
C ARG A 63 14.60 -2.75 -5.39
N SER A 64 13.40 -2.37 -5.85
CA SER A 64 13.06 -2.17 -7.26
C SER A 64 12.72 -0.72 -7.62
N PHE A 65 12.88 0.24 -6.70
CA PHE A 65 12.41 1.59 -6.96
C PHE A 65 13.45 2.49 -7.62
N GLN A 66 14.63 2.66 -7.00
CA GLN A 66 15.76 3.40 -7.56
C GLN A 66 17.06 2.96 -6.89
N ASP A 67 18.05 2.60 -7.67
CA ASP A 67 19.41 2.32 -7.26
C ASP A 67 20.28 3.57 -7.44
N THR A 68 21.10 3.91 -6.43
CA THR A 68 21.99 5.09 -6.47
C THR A 68 23.47 4.74 -6.47
N ASP A 69 23.87 3.55 -6.05
CA ASP A 69 25.30 3.16 -5.98
C ASP A 69 25.74 2.22 -7.11
N GLY A 70 24.78 1.72 -7.92
CA GLY A 70 25.05 0.95 -9.11
C GLY A 70 25.26 -0.54 -8.86
N ASP A 71 24.87 -1.04 -7.70
CA ASP A 71 24.94 -2.47 -7.38
C ASP A 71 23.77 -3.28 -7.98
N GLY A 72 22.79 -2.60 -8.56
CA GLY A 72 21.61 -3.18 -9.18
C GLY A 72 20.43 -3.35 -8.25
N ILE A 73 20.52 -2.91 -7.00
CA ILE A 73 19.49 -3.00 -5.97
C ILE A 73 19.05 -1.58 -5.60
N GLY A 74 17.73 -1.35 -5.58
CA GLY A 74 17.18 -0.07 -5.15
C GLY A 74 17.41 0.17 -3.67
N ASP A 75 17.66 1.41 -3.29
CA ASP A 75 18.08 1.80 -1.97
C ASP A 75 17.29 3.00 -1.40
N LEU A 76 17.45 3.28 -0.10
CA LEU A 76 16.74 4.36 0.60
C LEU A 76 17.16 5.76 0.09
N ARG A 77 18.39 5.93 -0.40
CA ARG A 77 18.84 7.19 -1.01
C ARG A 77 18.14 7.41 -2.33
N GLY A 78 17.96 6.34 -3.13
CA GLY A 78 17.20 6.36 -4.36
C GLY A 78 15.73 6.68 -4.12
N LEU A 79 15.11 6.07 -3.13
CA LEU A 79 13.75 6.41 -2.73
C LEU A 79 13.66 7.89 -2.30
N THR A 80 14.62 8.37 -1.50
CA THR A 80 14.69 9.78 -1.08
C THR A 80 14.77 10.73 -2.29
N ALA A 81 15.61 10.40 -3.27
CA ALA A 81 15.75 11.20 -4.49
C ALA A 81 14.47 11.25 -5.34
N ARG A 82 13.56 10.29 -5.17
CA ARG A 82 12.28 10.21 -5.90
C ARG A 82 11.07 10.77 -5.10
N LEU A 83 11.23 11.25 -3.88
CA LEU A 83 10.14 11.88 -3.11
C LEU A 83 9.48 13.06 -3.84
N PRO A 84 10.20 13.96 -4.56
CA PRO A 84 9.55 15.01 -5.34
C PRO A 84 8.60 14.48 -6.42
N TYR A 85 8.90 13.34 -7.04
CA TYR A 85 7.99 12.70 -8.00
C TYR A 85 6.69 12.26 -7.31
N LEU A 86 6.80 11.59 -6.16
CA LEU A 86 5.66 11.07 -5.39
C LEU A 86 4.78 12.21 -4.87
N ALA A 87 5.39 13.26 -4.31
CA ALA A 87 4.67 14.46 -3.89
C ALA A 87 4.00 15.18 -5.09
N GLY A 88 4.68 15.27 -6.24
CA GLY A 88 4.16 15.84 -7.48
C GLY A 88 3.04 15.01 -8.11
N LEU A 89 2.94 13.71 -7.81
CA LEU A 89 1.81 12.87 -8.18
C LEU A 89 0.58 13.12 -7.29
N GLY A 90 0.77 13.75 -6.12
CA GLY A 90 -0.28 14.02 -5.13
C GLY A 90 -0.43 12.92 -4.07
N ILE A 91 0.57 12.06 -3.92
CA ILE A 91 0.64 11.04 -2.87
C ILE A 91 0.75 11.73 -1.51
N THR A 92 0.14 11.14 -0.48
CA THR A 92 0.11 11.66 0.89
C THR A 92 0.67 10.68 1.91
N GLY A 93 0.94 9.45 1.50
CA GLY A 93 1.56 8.43 2.36
C GLY A 93 2.28 7.37 1.55
N LEU A 94 3.28 6.78 2.15
CA LEU A 94 4.07 5.69 1.59
C LEU A 94 3.86 4.44 2.43
N TRP A 95 3.69 3.30 1.77
CA TRP A 95 3.83 2.00 2.39
C TRP A 95 5.09 1.35 1.83
N LEU A 96 6.08 1.11 2.69
CA LEU A 96 7.30 0.38 2.35
C LEU A 96 7.11 -1.10 2.69
N THR A 97 7.32 -1.99 1.72
CA THR A 97 7.48 -3.43 2.00
C THR A 97 8.69 -3.64 2.91
N PRO A 98 8.90 -4.82 3.52
CA PRO A 98 9.91 -4.98 4.56
C PRO A 98 11.30 -4.45 4.16
N ILE A 99 11.89 -3.65 5.05
CA ILE A 99 13.20 -3.02 4.88
C ILE A 99 14.27 -3.59 5.83
N HIS A 100 13.91 -4.64 6.56
CA HIS A 100 14.75 -5.27 7.59
C HIS A 100 15.71 -6.28 6.98
N PRO A 101 16.83 -6.61 7.67
CA PRO A 101 17.70 -7.72 7.29
C PRO A 101 16.91 -9.01 7.13
N SER A 102 17.12 -9.65 5.98
CA SER A 102 16.44 -10.86 5.57
C SER A 102 17.33 -11.64 4.60
N PRO A 103 17.34 -12.98 4.62
CA PRO A 103 18.06 -13.79 3.64
C PRO A 103 17.39 -13.83 2.27
N SER A 104 16.10 -13.43 2.17
CA SER A 104 15.35 -13.43 0.92
C SER A 104 15.22 -12.03 0.30
N TYR A 105 14.99 -11.99 -1.01
CA TYR A 105 14.78 -10.73 -1.72
C TYR A 105 13.47 -10.02 -1.32
N HIS A 106 12.49 -10.75 -0.80
CA HIS A 106 11.17 -10.21 -0.45
C HIS A 106 11.13 -9.56 0.94
N GLY A 107 12.03 -9.95 1.86
CA GLY A 107 12.18 -9.31 3.17
C GLY A 107 11.24 -9.79 4.26
N TYR A 108 10.30 -10.72 3.99
CA TYR A 108 9.33 -11.16 5.00
C TYR A 108 9.92 -12.15 6.01
N ASP A 109 11.00 -12.84 5.73
CA ASP A 109 11.75 -13.69 6.66
C ASP A 109 12.81 -12.86 7.42
N VAL A 110 12.34 -12.04 8.37
CA VAL A 110 13.13 -11.04 9.10
C VAL A 110 14.14 -11.71 10.04
N THR A 111 15.41 -11.27 9.99
CA THR A 111 16.48 -11.71 10.92
C THR A 111 16.84 -10.68 12.00
N ASP A 112 16.47 -9.40 11.80
CA ASP A 112 16.61 -8.33 12.80
C ASP A 112 15.55 -7.25 12.54
N TYR A 113 14.58 -7.16 13.43
CA TYR A 113 13.45 -6.22 13.31
C TYR A 113 13.81 -4.75 13.57
N ARG A 114 15.02 -4.44 14.06
CA ARG A 114 15.44 -3.07 14.43
C ARG A 114 16.58 -2.53 13.59
N ALA A 115 16.93 -3.22 12.52
CA ALA A 115 17.96 -2.82 11.58
C ALA A 115 17.38 -2.58 10.17
N ILE A 116 18.14 -1.86 9.36
CA ILE A 116 17.91 -1.72 7.93
C ILE A 116 18.73 -2.78 7.19
N HIS A 117 18.12 -3.39 6.17
CA HIS A 117 18.83 -4.35 5.31
C HIS A 117 20.06 -3.67 4.67
N PRO A 118 21.26 -4.26 4.79
CA PRO A 118 22.50 -3.61 4.30
C PRO A 118 22.47 -3.21 2.83
N GLU A 119 21.79 -3.96 1.98
CA GLU A 119 21.60 -3.64 0.55
C GLU A 119 20.67 -2.45 0.32
N LEU A 120 19.83 -2.09 1.29
CA LEU A 120 18.91 -0.94 1.17
C LEU A 120 19.49 0.33 1.78
N GLY A 121 20.61 0.24 2.50
CA GLY A 121 21.28 1.36 3.13
C GLY A 121 21.50 1.20 4.63
N THR A 122 21.62 2.30 5.32
CA THR A 122 21.89 2.38 6.77
C THR A 122 20.71 2.98 7.53
N MET A 123 20.73 2.89 8.86
CA MET A 123 19.78 3.61 9.72
C MET A 123 19.85 5.13 9.52
N ALA A 124 21.05 5.67 9.23
CA ALA A 124 21.19 7.09 8.92
C ALA A 124 20.48 7.48 7.60
N ASP A 125 20.56 6.61 6.57
CA ASP A 125 19.85 6.81 5.31
C ASP A 125 18.34 6.73 5.52
N PHE A 126 17.87 5.81 6.37
CA PHE A 126 16.45 5.72 6.73
C PHE A 126 15.95 6.98 7.46
N LEU A 127 16.68 7.49 8.44
CA LEU A 127 16.30 8.70 9.16
C LEU A 127 16.28 9.92 8.24
N ALA A 128 17.25 10.02 7.32
CA ALA A 128 17.27 11.09 6.31
C ALA A 128 16.07 10.96 5.32
N PHE A 129 15.73 9.75 4.91
CA PHE A 129 14.53 9.47 4.11
C PHE A 129 13.26 9.89 4.85
N LEU A 130 13.12 9.50 6.13
CA LEU A 130 11.93 9.79 6.93
C LEU A 130 11.72 11.30 7.11
N ASP A 131 12.79 12.03 7.45
CA ASP A 131 12.76 13.50 7.55
C ASP A 131 12.38 14.16 6.21
N ALA A 132 12.96 13.71 5.10
CA ALA A 132 12.64 14.21 3.78
C ALA A 132 11.20 13.89 3.36
N ALA A 133 10.70 12.67 3.65
CA ALA A 133 9.32 12.28 3.37
C ALA A 133 8.34 13.18 4.13
N HIS A 134 8.57 13.40 5.43
CA HIS A 134 7.78 14.32 6.24
C HIS A 134 7.87 15.76 5.73
N GLY A 135 9.06 16.20 5.29
CA GLY A 135 9.26 17.50 4.64
C GLY A 135 8.44 17.69 3.37
N HIS A 136 8.14 16.61 2.66
CA HIS A 136 7.23 16.60 1.52
C HIS A 136 5.75 16.35 1.90
N GLY A 137 5.44 16.20 3.19
CA GLY A 137 4.10 15.93 3.71
C GLY A 137 3.64 14.50 3.43
N LEU A 138 4.56 13.56 3.28
CA LEU A 138 4.28 12.15 3.07
C LEU A 138 4.37 11.40 4.40
N ARG A 139 3.31 10.70 4.80
CA ARG A 139 3.35 9.73 5.91
C ARG A 139 4.16 8.50 5.49
N VAL A 140 4.78 7.85 6.45
CA VAL A 140 5.54 6.61 6.21
C VAL A 140 4.95 5.48 7.05
N VAL A 141 4.44 4.46 6.38
CA VAL A 141 3.93 3.21 6.95
C VAL A 141 4.91 2.10 6.60
N LEU A 142 5.44 1.41 7.61
CA LEU A 142 6.30 0.25 7.41
C LEU A 142 5.50 -1.05 7.43
N ASP A 143 6.04 -2.07 6.76
CA ASP A 143 5.55 -3.43 6.91
C ASP A 143 6.02 -4.01 8.25
N LEU A 144 5.12 -4.51 9.08
CA LEU A 144 5.41 -5.13 10.38
C LEU A 144 5.04 -6.61 10.31
N VAL A 145 6.06 -7.46 10.22
CA VAL A 145 5.90 -8.92 10.13
C VAL A 145 5.80 -9.48 11.54
N VAL A 146 4.57 -9.64 12.03
CA VAL A 146 4.32 -10.11 13.41
C VAL A 146 4.10 -11.61 13.51
N ASN A 147 3.63 -12.25 12.44
CA ASN A 147 3.22 -13.66 12.46
C ASN A 147 4.42 -14.60 12.62
N HIS A 148 5.53 -14.32 11.97
CA HIS A 148 6.69 -15.22 11.90
C HIS A 148 7.99 -14.42 11.89
N SER A 149 9.10 -15.11 12.12
CA SER A 149 10.46 -14.60 11.89
C SER A 149 11.17 -15.45 10.84
N SER A 150 12.41 -15.09 10.46
CA SER A 150 13.27 -16.01 9.73
C SER A 150 13.69 -17.21 10.59
N ASP A 151 13.92 -18.36 9.98
CA ASP A 151 14.60 -19.51 10.58
C ASP A 151 16.06 -19.18 10.99
N ARG A 152 16.60 -18.04 10.50
CA ARG A 152 17.92 -17.48 10.87
C ARG A 152 17.83 -16.36 11.91
N HIS A 153 16.63 -15.99 12.37
CA HIS A 153 16.49 -15.02 13.44
C HIS A 153 17.13 -15.55 14.74
N PRO A 154 17.89 -14.74 15.49
CA PRO A 154 18.54 -15.20 16.74
C PRO A 154 17.58 -15.86 17.74
N TRP A 155 16.33 -15.41 17.81
CA TRP A 155 15.31 -16.02 18.66
C TRP A 155 15.03 -17.48 18.24
N PHE A 156 14.80 -17.70 16.93
CA PHE A 156 14.52 -19.06 16.46
C PHE A 156 15.74 -19.98 16.53
N VAL A 157 16.93 -19.48 16.20
CA VAL A 157 18.18 -20.26 16.31
C VAL A 157 18.39 -20.72 17.73
N ALA A 158 18.18 -19.84 18.73
CA ALA A 158 18.26 -20.19 20.14
C ALA A 158 17.15 -21.17 20.57
N ALA A 159 15.88 -20.92 20.12
CA ALA A 159 14.75 -21.80 20.39
C ALA A 159 14.99 -23.23 19.87
N ARG A 160 15.47 -23.35 18.63
CA ARG A 160 15.79 -24.62 17.97
C ARG A 160 16.96 -25.34 18.64
N ALA A 161 17.92 -24.59 19.23
CA ALA A 161 19.02 -25.14 20.02
C ALA A 161 18.60 -25.57 21.44
N GLY A 162 17.34 -25.36 21.82
CA GLY A 162 16.80 -25.75 23.13
C GLY A 162 17.02 -24.71 24.23
N ASP A 163 17.34 -23.46 23.90
CA ASP A 163 17.42 -22.37 24.88
C ASP A 163 16.06 -22.17 25.56
N PRO A 164 15.95 -22.36 26.89
CA PRO A 164 14.67 -22.30 27.60
C PRO A 164 14.02 -20.93 27.57
N ARG A 165 14.78 -19.86 27.30
CA ARG A 165 14.22 -18.51 27.17
C ARG A 165 13.39 -18.34 25.91
N PHE A 166 13.84 -18.97 24.80
CA PHE A 166 13.21 -18.75 23.48
C PHE A 166 12.41 -19.96 23.00
N ARG A 167 12.49 -21.13 23.66
CA ARG A 167 11.83 -22.37 23.23
C ARG A 167 10.32 -22.16 23.09
N ASP A 168 9.68 -21.48 24.02
CA ASP A 168 8.25 -21.21 24.05
C ASP A 168 7.86 -19.94 23.26
N TRP A 169 8.81 -19.33 22.54
CA TRP A 169 8.51 -18.25 21.61
C TRP A 169 8.00 -18.78 20.26
N TYR A 170 8.19 -20.07 20.02
CA TYR A 170 7.73 -20.80 18.83
C TYR A 170 7.06 -22.08 19.27
N ARG A 171 6.17 -22.60 18.42
CA ARG A 171 5.45 -23.84 18.73
C ARG A 171 6.28 -25.04 18.27
N PHE A 172 6.69 -25.89 19.22
CA PHE A 172 7.34 -27.18 18.96
C PHE A 172 6.50 -28.33 19.48
N ALA A 173 6.43 -29.44 18.72
CA ALA A 173 5.75 -30.67 19.13
C ALA A 173 6.47 -31.89 18.57
N SER A 174 6.47 -33.02 19.33
CA SER A 174 7.10 -34.27 18.90
C SER A 174 6.22 -35.03 17.90
N ASP A 175 4.90 -34.99 18.06
CA ASP A 175 3.93 -35.68 17.20
C ASP A 175 2.68 -34.76 17.03
N PRO A 176 2.79 -33.68 16.27
CA PRO A 176 1.67 -32.76 16.08
C PRO A 176 0.60 -33.36 15.18
N GLU A 177 -0.67 -33.04 15.47
CA GLU A 177 -1.77 -33.30 14.54
C GLU A 177 -1.47 -32.66 13.17
N PRO A 178 -1.77 -33.33 12.07
CA PRO A 178 -1.56 -32.79 10.74
C PRO A 178 -2.24 -31.44 10.54
N LEU A 179 -1.49 -30.43 10.08
CA LEU A 179 -1.98 -29.11 9.76
C LEU A 179 -1.48 -28.70 8.37
N ILE A 180 -2.40 -28.20 7.53
CA ILE A 180 -2.06 -27.71 6.19
C ILE A 180 -1.79 -26.20 6.32
N GLY A 181 -0.65 -25.79 5.81
CA GLY A 181 -0.25 -24.38 5.78
C GLY A 181 -0.96 -23.59 4.68
N THR A 182 -0.74 -22.29 4.67
CA THR A 182 -1.40 -21.33 3.75
C THR A 182 -1.09 -21.59 2.27
N LEU A 183 0.08 -22.15 1.97
CA LEU A 183 0.53 -22.49 0.61
C LEU A 183 0.26 -23.96 0.23
N GLY A 184 -0.50 -24.71 1.06
CA GLY A 184 -0.98 -26.05 0.74
C GLY A 184 -0.04 -27.21 1.12
N GLY A 185 1.11 -26.93 1.72
CA GLY A 185 2.01 -27.95 2.29
C GLY A 185 1.73 -28.23 3.78
N SER A 186 2.54 -29.10 4.40
CA SER A 186 2.51 -29.27 5.86
C SER A 186 2.96 -27.98 6.55
N ALA A 187 2.21 -27.53 7.54
CA ALA A 187 2.61 -26.41 8.40
C ALA A 187 3.64 -26.82 9.46
N TRP A 188 3.92 -28.13 9.63
CA TRP A 188 4.89 -28.64 10.60
C TRP A 188 6.18 -29.05 9.91
N HIS A 189 7.30 -28.44 10.33
CA HIS A 189 8.64 -28.61 9.76
C HIS A 189 9.60 -29.26 10.76
N ASP A 190 10.58 -30.03 10.28
CA ASP A 190 11.55 -30.73 11.13
C ASP A 190 12.50 -29.75 11.84
N ALA A 191 12.56 -29.81 13.16
CA ALA A 191 13.48 -29.03 13.96
C ALA A 191 14.90 -29.65 14.05
N GLY A 192 15.05 -30.92 13.69
CA GLY A 192 16.32 -31.66 13.73
C GLY A 192 16.65 -32.30 15.10
N ASP A 193 15.80 -32.12 16.12
CA ASP A 193 15.93 -32.66 17.47
C ASP A 193 14.87 -33.74 17.78
N GLY A 194 14.16 -34.22 16.77
CA GLY A 194 13.03 -35.15 16.92
C GLY A 194 11.69 -34.45 17.18
N THR A 195 11.67 -33.11 17.24
CA THR A 195 10.46 -32.33 17.27
C THR A 195 10.20 -31.65 15.91
N ARG A 196 9.01 -31.08 15.74
CA ARG A 196 8.63 -30.24 14.62
C ARG A 196 8.23 -28.86 15.13
N TYR A 197 8.51 -27.82 14.35
CA TYR A 197 8.03 -26.45 14.63
C TYR A 197 6.94 -26.03 13.65
N LEU A 198 6.08 -25.13 14.09
CA LEU A 198 5.04 -24.54 13.25
C LEU A 198 5.62 -23.46 12.35
N GLY A 199 5.22 -23.47 11.07
CA GLY A 199 5.46 -22.43 10.08
C GLY A 199 4.36 -22.50 9.04
N LEU A 200 3.33 -21.66 9.17
CA LEU A 200 2.11 -21.70 8.33
C LEU A 200 2.40 -21.41 6.86
N PHE A 201 3.43 -20.64 6.56
CA PHE A 201 3.80 -20.28 5.20
C PHE A 201 4.82 -21.27 4.62
N VAL A 202 6.04 -21.25 5.10
CA VAL A 202 7.15 -22.09 4.65
C VAL A 202 8.09 -22.41 5.82
N ALA A 203 8.99 -23.38 5.62
CA ALA A 203 9.96 -23.77 6.65
C ALA A 203 10.89 -22.64 7.10
N GLU A 204 11.24 -21.75 6.18
CA GLU A 204 12.11 -20.60 6.44
C GLU A 204 11.45 -19.49 7.27
N MET A 205 10.12 -19.61 7.53
CA MET A 205 9.30 -18.65 8.27
C MET A 205 8.61 -19.32 9.47
N PRO A 206 9.33 -19.66 10.56
CA PRO A 206 8.73 -20.21 11.78
C PRO A 206 7.80 -19.20 12.43
N ASP A 207 6.59 -19.65 12.78
CA ASP A 207 5.57 -18.82 13.42
C ASP A 207 5.92 -18.52 14.88
N LEU A 208 5.76 -17.24 15.25
CA LEU A 208 5.88 -16.77 16.64
C LEU A 208 4.62 -17.15 17.43
N ASP A 209 4.79 -17.72 18.63
CA ASP A 209 3.66 -18.06 19.49
C ASP A 209 3.19 -16.85 20.31
N HIS A 210 2.22 -16.11 19.80
CA HIS A 210 1.63 -14.95 20.47
C HIS A 210 0.73 -15.28 21.68
N ARG A 211 0.60 -16.54 22.05
CA ARG A 211 0.07 -16.92 23.36
C ARG A 211 1.10 -16.66 24.48
N ASN A 212 2.37 -16.55 24.11
CA ASN A 212 3.43 -16.15 25.02
C ASN A 212 3.47 -14.62 25.17
N PRO A 213 3.25 -14.07 26.36
CA PRO A 213 3.23 -12.62 26.58
C PRO A 213 4.59 -11.94 26.31
N GLU A 214 5.71 -12.68 26.40
CA GLU A 214 7.04 -12.16 26.06
C GLU A 214 7.18 -11.90 24.55
N VAL A 215 6.58 -12.74 23.71
CA VAL A 215 6.52 -12.55 22.25
C VAL A 215 5.72 -11.30 21.91
N VAL A 216 4.52 -11.16 22.51
CA VAL A 216 3.69 -9.96 22.32
C VAL A 216 4.45 -8.70 22.74
N GLN A 217 5.13 -8.75 23.90
CA GLN A 217 5.91 -7.61 24.38
C GLN A 217 7.09 -7.29 23.46
N ALA A 218 7.80 -8.31 22.96
CA ALA A 218 8.90 -8.11 22.03
C ALA A 218 8.46 -7.42 20.73
N MET A 219 7.30 -7.82 20.18
CA MET A 219 6.75 -7.18 18.98
C MET A 219 6.21 -5.76 19.25
N LEU A 220 5.63 -5.51 20.42
CA LEU A 220 5.29 -4.14 20.85
C LEU A 220 6.53 -3.25 20.97
N ASP A 221 7.62 -3.78 21.51
CA ASP A 221 8.90 -3.05 21.64
C ASP A 221 9.56 -2.80 20.26
N VAL A 222 9.35 -3.70 19.28
CA VAL A 222 9.74 -3.48 17.89
C VAL A 222 8.92 -2.34 17.27
N ALA A 223 7.61 -2.40 17.39
CA ALA A 223 6.73 -1.36 16.85
C ALA A 223 7.02 0.01 17.51
N ALA A 224 7.16 0.05 18.84
CA ALA A 224 7.50 1.26 19.55
C ALA A 224 8.85 1.86 19.12
N PHE A 225 9.87 1.01 18.85
CA PHE A 225 11.16 1.46 18.36
C PHE A 225 11.04 2.29 17.06
N TRP A 226 10.26 1.82 16.08
CA TRP A 226 10.06 2.53 14.81
C TRP A 226 9.20 3.78 14.96
N LEU A 227 8.16 3.74 15.82
CA LEU A 227 7.34 4.91 16.13
C LEU A 227 8.14 5.98 16.89
N ASP A 228 9.03 5.59 17.81
CA ASP A 228 9.96 6.51 18.52
C ASP A 228 10.93 7.19 17.53
N LEU A 229 11.25 6.59 16.39
CA LEU A 229 12.04 7.18 15.31
C LEU A 229 11.23 8.10 14.40
N GLY A 230 9.89 8.08 14.49
CA GLY A 230 9.00 8.96 13.73
C GLY A 230 8.22 8.28 12.60
N VAL A 231 8.22 6.95 12.51
CA VAL A 231 7.33 6.22 11.59
C VAL A 231 5.87 6.49 11.97
N ASP A 232 4.98 6.67 10.99
CA ASP A 232 3.60 7.08 11.23
C ASP A 232 2.65 5.89 11.52
N GLY A 233 3.06 4.68 11.17
CA GLY A 233 2.24 3.49 11.38
C GLY A 233 2.76 2.26 10.71
N PHE A 234 1.95 1.21 10.71
CA PHE A 234 2.33 -0.10 10.16
C PHE A 234 1.24 -0.71 9.28
N ARG A 235 1.69 -1.37 8.23
CA ARG A 235 0.91 -2.44 7.62
C ARG A 235 1.29 -3.73 8.34
N ILE A 236 0.31 -4.35 9.01
CA ILE A 236 0.54 -5.60 9.73
C ILE A 236 0.36 -6.77 8.77
N ASP A 237 1.48 -7.45 8.52
CA ASP A 237 1.57 -8.61 7.65
C ASP A 237 0.82 -9.80 8.25
N ALA A 238 0.14 -10.58 7.39
CA ALA A 238 -0.51 -11.84 7.75
C ALA A 238 -1.38 -11.76 9.03
N ILE A 239 -1.94 -10.60 9.35
CA ILE A 239 -2.63 -10.31 10.62
C ILE A 239 -3.73 -11.33 10.97
N GLN A 240 -4.29 -12.01 9.99
CA GLN A 240 -5.34 -13.02 10.18
C GLN A 240 -4.83 -14.36 10.72
N HIS A 241 -3.51 -14.58 10.75
CA HIS A 241 -2.85 -15.85 11.08
C HIS A 241 -2.10 -15.83 12.42
N VAL A 242 -2.04 -14.70 13.12
CA VAL A 242 -1.16 -14.49 14.29
C VAL A 242 -1.49 -15.41 15.47
N VAL A 243 -2.76 -15.77 15.65
CA VAL A 243 -3.19 -16.72 16.69
C VAL A 243 -4.18 -17.72 16.09
N GLU A 244 -3.81 -19.00 16.05
CA GLU A 244 -4.69 -20.06 15.56
C GLU A 244 -5.79 -20.38 16.59
N GLY A 245 -6.92 -20.89 16.08
CA GLY A 245 -8.01 -21.36 16.90
C GLY A 245 -7.73 -22.70 17.60
N GLU A 246 -8.39 -22.93 18.73
CA GLU A 246 -8.34 -24.24 19.42
C GLU A 246 -8.95 -25.37 18.59
N ASP A 247 -9.81 -25.02 17.64
CA ASP A 247 -10.45 -25.93 16.67
C ASP A 247 -9.54 -26.23 15.45
N GLY A 248 -8.31 -25.73 15.44
CA GLY A 248 -7.37 -25.88 14.33
C GLY A 248 -7.56 -24.84 13.20
N ALA A 249 -8.42 -23.83 13.39
CA ALA A 249 -8.51 -22.72 12.43
C ALA A 249 -7.20 -21.94 12.38
N ILE A 250 -6.58 -21.88 11.20
CA ILE A 250 -5.30 -21.18 10.98
C ILE A 250 -5.47 -19.69 10.66
N ALA A 251 -6.69 -19.19 10.57
CA ALA A 251 -6.97 -17.79 10.23
C ALA A 251 -8.26 -17.30 10.88
N ASN A 252 -8.29 -16.02 11.22
CA ASN A 252 -9.49 -15.32 11.69
C ASN A 252 -10.14 -15.93 12.95
N ALA A 253 -9.38 -16.64 13.77
CA ALA A 253 -9.89 -17.18 15.01
C ALA A 253 -10.33 -16.05 15.98
N PRO A 254 -11.32 -16.28 16.89
CA PRO A 254 -11.68 -15.29 17.89
C PRO A 254 -10.49 -14.81 18.75
N ALA A 255 -9.56 -15.72 19.07
CA ALA A 255 -8.34 -15.37 19.78
C ALA A 255 -7.44 -14.42 18.98
N ASN A 256 -7.44 -14.54 17.64
CA ASN A 256 -6.71 -13.63 16.77
C ASN A 256 -7.30 -12.20 16.79
N LEU A 257 -8.61 -12.07 16.75
CA LEU A 257 -9.28 -10.76 16.89
C LEU A 257 -8.99 -10.12 18.25
N ALA A 258 -9.00 -10.91 19.33
CA ALA A 258 -8.63 -10.44 20.66
C ALA A 258 -7.18 -9.97 20.73
N TRP A 259 -6.26 -10.69 20.10
CA TRP A 259 -4.86 -10.29 20.00
C TRP A 259 -4.71 -8.95 19.27
N VAL A 260 -5.37 -8.77 18.11
CA VAL A 260 -5.32 -7.51 17.36
C VAL A 260 -5.82 -6.33 18.20
N ALA A 261 -6.93 -6.53 18.93
CA ALA A 261 -7.48 -5.51 19.81
C ALA A 261 -6.49 -5.12 20.92
N GLU A 262 -5.91 -6.11 21.61
CA GLU A 262 -4.95 -5.90 22.69
C GLU A 262 -3.66 -5.25 22.19
N PHE A 263 -3.07 -5.77 21.10
CA PHE A 263 -1.86 -5.23 20.50
C PHE A 263 -2.02 -3.77 20.10
N GLY A 264 -3.10 -3.44 19.38
CA GLY A 264 -3.42 -2.08 18.99
C GLY A 264 -3.66 -1.14 20.18
N ALA A 265 -4.40 -1.59 21.20
CA ALA A 265 -4.65 -0.80 22.41
C ALA A 265 -3.35 -0.49 23.18
N ARG A 266 -2.54 -1.51 23.45
CA ARG A 266 -1.24 -1.34 24.15
C ARG A 266 -0.25 -0.45 23.37
N LEU A 267 -0.23 -0.57 22.05
CA LEU A 267 0.62 0.30 21.24
C LEU A 267 0.17 1.77 21.33
N ARG A 268 -1.13 2.03 21.29
CA ARG A 268 -1.70 3.39 21.38
C ARG A 268 -1.63 4.01 22.77
N GLU A 269 -1.47 3.23 23.82
CA GLU A 269 -1.18 3.78 25.17
C GLU A 269 0.09 4.63 25.15
N ARG A 270 1.11 4.20 24.40
CA ARG A 270 2.39 4.91 24.26
C ARG A 270 2.43 5.83 23.06
N HIS A 271 1.80 5.43 21.96
CA HIS A 271 1.78 6.13 20.68
C HIS A 271 0.34 6.33 20.19
N PRO A 272 -0.42 7.32 20.74
CA PRO A 272 -1.84 7.51 20.41
C PRO A 272 -2.13 7.75 18.93
N GLY A 273 -1.13 8.24 18.16
CA GLY A 273 -1.24 8.47 16.72
C GLY A 273 -0.83 7.29 15.84
N ALA A 274 -0.48 6.12 16.42
CA ALA A 274 -0.07 4.97 15.64
C ALA A 274 -1.20 4.49 14.72
N PHE A 275 -0.93 4.46 13.41
CA PHE A 275 -1.88 4.03 12.38
C PHE A 275 -1.63 2.59 11.97
N LEU A 276 -2.63 1.72 12.07
CA LEU A 276 -2.52 0.29 11.82
C LEU A 276 -3.40 -0.14 10.65
N VAL A 277 -2.76 -0.68 9.62
CA VAL A 277 -3.41 -1.24 8.42
C VAL A 277 -3.24 -2.75 8.42
N GLY A 278 -4.31 -3.51 8.43
CA GLY A 278 -4.26 -4.98 8.44
C GLY A 278 -4.28 -5.60 7.04
N GLU A 279 -3.41 -6.58 6.82
CA GLU A 279 -3.58 -7.49 5.70
C GLU A 279 -4.63 -8.55 6.03
N THR A 280 -5.87 -8.29 5.63
CA THR A 280 -7.02 -9.16 5.91
C THR A 280 -7.54 -9.81 4.64
N TRP A 281 -6.88 -10.86 4.19
CA TRP A 281 -7.27 -11.57 2.96
C TRP A 281 -8.41 -12.56 3.21
N THR A 282 -9.60 -12.01 3.41
CA THR A 282 -10.78 -12.79 3.79
C THR A 282 -12.07 -12.17 3.25
N SER A 283 -13.24 -12.59 3.74
CA SER A 283 -14.55 -12.08 3.31
C SER A 283 -14.86 -10.71 3.92
N THR A 284 -15.69 -9.91 3.24
CA THR A 284 -16.12 -8.59 3.71
C THR A 284 -16.67 -8.59 5.14
N PRO A 285 -17.58 -9.51 5.56
CA PRO A 285 -18.05 -9.55 6.93
C PRO A 285 -16.95 -9.82 7.97
N THR A 286 -15.97 -10.66 7.61
CA THR A 286 -14.83 -10.97 8.48
C THR A 286 -13.90 -9.77 8.59
N ILE A 287 -13.61 -9.06 7.49
CA ILE A 287 -12.82 -7.83 7.52
C ILE A 287 -13.52 -6.77 8.38
N ALA A 288 -14.84 -6.63 8.24
CA ALA A 288 -15.63 -5.69 9.07
C ALA A 288 -15.54 -5.98 10.57
N ALA A 289 -15.35 -7.26 10.97
CA ALA A 289 -15.13 -7.64 12.36
C ALA A 289 -13.80 -7.11 12.92
N TYR A 290 -12.73 -7.04 12.13
CA TYR A 290 -11.46 -6.44 12.57
C TYR A 290 -11.61 -4.94 12.92
N HIS A 291 -12.52 -4.23 12.24
CA HIS A 291 -12.83 -2.84 12.58
C HIS A 291 -13.71 -2.75 13.83
N ARG A 292 -14.81 -3.52 13.84
CA ARG A 292 -15.82 -3.42 14.88
C ARG A 292 -15.35 -3.98 16.22
N ASP A 293 -14.69 -5.14 16.20
CA ASP A 293 -14.40 -5.95 17.37
C ASP A 293 -12.94 -5.85 17.81
N ALA A 294 -12.02 -5.51 16.89
CA ALA A 294 -10.59 -5.40 17.17
C ALA A 294 -10.02 -3.98 17.06
N GLY A 295 -10.82 -2.99 16.66
CA GLY A 295 -10.41 -1.59 16.64
C GLY A 295 -9.25 -1.28 15.67
N LEU A 296 -9.13 -2.04 14.58
CA LEU A 296 -8.13 -1.78 13.53
C LEU A 296 -8.52 -0.52 12.76
N ASP A 297 -7.54 0.36 12.48
CA ASP A 297 -7.82 1.63 11.81
C ASP A 297 -8.20 1.43 10.34
N MET A 298 -7.53 0.50 9.66
CA MET A 298 -7.77 0.19 8.26
C MET A 298 -7.49 -1.29 7.96
N SER A 299 -8.21 -1.85 7.00
CA SER A 299 -7.94 -3.18 6.43
C SER A 299 -7.92 -3.11 4.91
N PHE A 300 -7.08 -3.90 4.26
CA PHE A 300 -7.14 -4.06 2.81
C PHE A 300 -8.40 -4.80 2.38
N ASP A 301 -9.11 -4.23 1.39
CA ASP A 301 -10.37 -4.77 0.85
C ASP A 301 -10.09 -5.69 -0.35
N TYR A 302 -9.65 -6.91 -0.08
CA TYR A 302 -9.40 -7.95 -1.09
C TYR A 302 -10.64 -8.34 -1.89
N PRO A 303 -11.84 -8.44 -1.28
CA PRO A 303 -13.08 -8.64 -2.05
C PRO A 303 -13.31 -7.55 -3.09
N LEU A 304 -13.16 -6.27 -2.73
CA LEU A 304 -13.33 -5.17 -3.67
C LEU A 304 -12.25 -5.18 -4.77
N TRP A 305 -10.98 -5.42 -4.44
CA TRP A 305 -9.92 -5.59 -5.43
C TRP A 305 -10.29 -6.60 -6.52
N ARG A 306 -10.77 -7.78 -6.12
CA ARG A 306 -11.15 -8.86 -7.05
C ARG A 306 -12.28 -8.44 -7.98
N VAL A 307 -13.35 -7.87 -7.44
CA VAL A 307 -14.51 -7.49 -8.27
C VAL A 307 -14.22 -6.25 -9.12
N LEU A 308 -13.37 -5.34 -8.65
CA LEU A 308 -12.99 -4.13 -9.38
C LEU A 308 -12.16 -4.49 -10.62
N THR A 309 -11.15 -5.34 -10.47
CA THR A 309 -10.32 -5.82 -11.58
C THR A 309 -11.14 -6.66 -12.56
N SER A 310 -11.96 -7.60 -12.07
CA SER A 310 -12.81 -8.43 -12.92
C SER A 310 -13.91 -7.64 -13.62
N ALA A 311 -14.45 -6.57 -13.01
CA ALA A 311 -15.44 -5.71 -13.65
C ALA A 311 -14.89 -5.05 -14.93
N VAL A 312 -13.68 -4.50 -14.86
CA VAL A 312 -13.01 -3.92 -16.04
C VAL A 312 -12.63 -5.01 -17.04
N GLN A 313 -12.14 -6.16 -16.57
CA GLN A 313 -11.78 -7.30 -17.43
C GLN A 313 -12.99 -7.87 -18.19
N ALA A 314 -14.08 -8.14 -17.48
CA ALA A 314 -15.32 -8.69 -18.02
C ALA A 314 -16.24 -7.65 -18.66
N ARG A 315 -15.95 -6.34 -18.51
CA ARG A 315 -16.81 -5.24 -18.97
C ARG A 315 -18.19 -5.25 -18.34
N SER A 316 -18.28 -5.61 -17.06
CA SER A 316 -19.53 -5.74 -16.32
C SER A 316 -19.41 -5.15 -14.92
N ALA A 317 -20.33 -4.26 -14.57
CA ALA A 317 -20.42 -3.64 -13.26
C ALA A 317 -21.31 -4.39 -12.27
N ILE A 318 -21.90 -5.54 -12.63
CA ILE A 318 -22.90 -6.23 -11.81
C ILE A 318 -22.34 -6.59 -10.45
N ASP A 319 -21.24 -7.35 -10.42
CA ASP A 319 -20.62 -7.80 -9.16
C ASP A 319 -20.00 -6.62 -8.39
N LEU A 320 -19.48 -5.63 -9.10
CA LEU A 320 -18.93 -4.41 -8.47
C LEU A 320 -20.03 -3.61 -7.75
N ARG A 321 -21.21 -3.46 -8.35
CA ARG A 321 -22.37 -2.82 -7.69
C ARG A 321 -22.74 -3.57 -6.40
N ALA A 322 -22.89 -4.90 -6.50
CA ALA A 322 -23.23 -5.74 -5.34
C ALA A 322 -22.18 -5.66 -4.23
N GLN A 323 -20.89 -5.66 -4.60
CA GLN A 323 -19.81 -5.53 -3.60
C GLN A 323 -19.80 -4.14 -2.93
N LEU A 324 -20.06 -3.07 -3.67
CA LEU A 324 -20.13 -1.72 -3.09
C LEU A 324 -21.29 -1.63 -2.09
N GLU A 325 -22.46 -2.16 -2.42
CA GLU A 325 -23.61 -2.22 -1.49
C GLU A 325 -23.30 -3.08 -0.27
N LEU A 326 -22.71 -4.27 -0.46
CA LEU A 326 -22.29 -5.13 0.64
C LEU A 326 -21.30 -4.42 1.58
N ASN A 327 -20.38 -3.63 1.02
CA ASN A 327 -19.42 -2.88 1.81
C ASN A 327 -20.13 -1.80 2.67
N GLU A 328 -21.06 -1.05 2.09
CA GLU A 328 -21.81 -0.02 2.85
C GLU A 328 -22.65 -0.64 3.98
N ASP A 329 -23.18 -1.84 3.78
CA ASP A 329 -23.99 -2.55 4.77
C ASP A 329 -23.17 -3.24 5.88
N ALA A 330 -21.97 -3.75 5.54
CA ALA A 330 -21.19 -4.61 6.43
C ALA A 330 -20.22 -3.84 7.34
N TYR A 331 -19.61 -2.76 6.83
CA TYR A 331 -18.63 -2.02 7.61
C TYR A 331 -19.30 -1.07 8.60
N PRO A 332 -18.75 -0.92 9.82
CA PRO A 332 -19.24 0.10 10.75
C PRO A 332 -19.00 1.50 10.18
N GLU A 333 -19.85 2.45 10.61
CA GLU A 333 -19.69 3.85 10.23
C GLU A 333 -18.28 4.36 10.58
N GLY A 334 -17.64 5.04 9.63
CA GLY A 334 -16.28 5.55 9.77
C GLY A 334 -15.16 4.52 9.58
N ALA A 335 -15.46 3.25 9.33
CA ALA A 335 -14.45 2.24 9.00
C ALA A 335 -13.71 2.60 7.71
N ARG A 336 -12.38 2.44 7.72
CA ARG A 336 -11.53 2.75 6.59
C ARG A 336 -11.09 1.48 5.89
N ARG A 337 -11.24 1.48 4.58
CA ARG A 337 -10.86 0.35 3.72
C ARG A 337 -9.66 0.75 2.88
N GLY A 338 -8.56 0.04 2.97
CA GLY A 338 -7.43 0.17 2.05
C GLY A 338 -7.81 -0.47 0.71
N THR A 339 -7.95 0.33 -0.33
CA THR A 339 -8.31 -0.16 -1.67
C THR A 339 -7.12 -0.15 -2.60
N PHE A 340 -7.04 -1.14 -3.48
CA PHE A 340 -5.93 -1.30 -4.42
C PHE A 340 -6.39 -2.03 -5.68
N VAL A 341 -5.57 -2.00 -6.73
CA VAL A 341 -5.82 -2.70 -8.01
C VAL A 341 -4.69 -3.64 -8.40
N GLY A 342 -3.59 -3.59 -7.68
CA GLY A 342 -2.44 -4.46 -7.72
C GLY A 342 -1.58 -4.21 -6.48
N ASN A 343 -0.73 -5.18 -6.12
CA ASN A 343 0.27 -5.03 -5.08
C ASN A 343 1.45 -5.98 -5.34
N HIS A 344 2.37 -6.13 -4.39
CA HIS A 344 3.54 -6.99 -4.53
C HIS A 344 3.22 -8.50 -4.58
N ASP A 345 2.01 -8.92 -4.17
CA ASP A 345 1.53 -10.31 -4.19
C ASP A 345 0.48 -10.56 -5.29
N GLN A 346 -0.17 -9.51 -5.75
CA GLN A 346 -1.21 -9.60 -6.78
C GLN A 346 -0.69 -9.15 -8.15
N PRO A 347 -1.29 -9.60 -9.25
CA PRO A 347 -0.95 -9.09 -10.57
C PRO A 347 -1.05 -7.57 -10.62
N ARG A 348 -0.08 -6.90 -11.27
CA ARG A 348 -0.13 -5.48 -11.55
C ARG A 348 -1.40 -5.12 -12.33
N ALA A 349 -1.93 -3.93 -12.12
CA ALA A 349 -3.15 -3.44 -12.75
C ALA A 349 -3.17 -3.68 -14.27
N ALA A 350 -2.07 -3.36 -14.96
CA ALA A 350 -1.95 -3.54 -16.40
C ALA A 350 -2.09 -5.01 -16.83
N THR A 351 -1.51 -5.94 -16.08
CA THR A 351 -1.62 -7.39 -16.35
C THR A 351 -3.03 -7.89 -16.04
N ALA A 352 -3.62 -7.46 -14.93
CA ALA A 352 -4.94 -7.90 -14.50
C ALA A 352 -6.05 -7.56 -15.51
N VAL A 353 -5.97 -6.41 -16.20
CA VAL A 353 -7.04 -5.98 -17.13
C VAL A 353 -6.70 -6.13 -18.61
N SER A 354 -5.52 -6.62 -18.94
CA SER A 354 -5.06 -6.80 -20.33
C SER A 354 -4.97 -8.28 -20.69
N LEU A 355 -5.42 -8.66 -21.90
CA LEU A 355 -5.43 -10.07 -22.33
C LEU A 355 -4.14 -10.48 -23.03
N LEU A 356 -3.64 -9.68 -23.96
CA LEU A 356 -2.49 -10.01 -24.80
C LEU A 356 -1.40 -8.93 -24.79
N ARG A 357 -1.79 -7.68 -24.69
CA ARG A 357 -0.91 -6.51 -24.63
C ARG A 357 -1.53 -5.52 -23.65
N VAL A 358 -0.70 -4.70 -23.02
CA VAL A 358 -1.16 -3.62 -22.17
C VAL A 358 -2.14 -2.73 -22.95
N ASP A 359 -3.31 -2.54 -22.38
CA ASP A 359 -4.34 -1.60 -22.88
C ASP A 359 -4.38 -0.38 -21.94
N PRO A 360 -3.73 0.72 -22.29
CA PRO A 360 -3.66 1.91 -21.43
C PRO A 360 -5.04 2.46 -21.07
N THR A 361 -6.03 2.34 -21.97
CA THR A 361 -7.38 2.90 -21.72
C THR A 361 -8.07 2.15 -20.57
N ARG A 362 -7.88 0.84 -20.49
CA ARG A 362 -8.43 0.00 -19.40
C ARG A 362 -7.67 0.20 -18.08
N VAL A 363 -6.35 0.43 -18.15
CA VAL A 363 -5.55 0.77 -16.98
C VAL A 363 -5.97 2.12 -16.42
N VAL A 364 -6.17 3.13 -17.27
CA VAL A 364 -6.71 4.44 -16.87
C VAL A 364 -8.09 4.31 -16.24
N LEU A 365 -8.99 3.53 -16.85
CA LEU A 365 -10.31 3.29 -16.29
C LEU A 365 -10.23 2.65 -14.90
N LEU A 366 -9.40 1.60 -14.75
CA LEU A 366 -9.21 0.91 -13.46
C LEU A 366 -8.63 1.85 -12.39
N GLY A 367 -7.59 2.62 -12.72
CA GLY A 367 -6.99 3.60 -11.81
C GLY A 367 -7.96 4.71 -11.41
N ARG A 368 -8.76 5.22 -12.34
CA ARG A 368 -9.80 6.21 -12.03
C ARG A 368 -10.91 5.63 -11.15
N LEU A 369 -11.30 4.36 -11.35
CA LEU A 369 -12.24 3.69 -10.46
C LEU A 369 -11.66 3.55 -9.05
N LEU A 370 -10.41 3.11 -8.91
CA LEU A 370 -9.71 3.05 -7.62
C LEU A 370 -9.77 4.40 -6.88
N LEU A 371 -9.47 5.49 -7.59
CA LEU A 371 -9.35 6.83 -7.01
C LEU A 371 -10.71 7.52 -6.76
N ALA A 372 -11.78 7.09 -7.42
CA ALA A 372 -13.12 7.69 -7.30
C ALA A 372 -14.07 6.93 -6.37
N LEU A 373 -13.90 5.62 -6.20
CA LEU A 373 -14.75 4.78 -5.36
C LEU A 373 -14.39 4.92 -3.87
N PRO A 374 -15.28 4.45 -2.94
CA PRO A 374 -15.02 4.49 -1.51
C PRO A 374 -13.78 3.70 -1.09
N GLY A 375 -13.09 4.22 -0.09
CA GLY A 375 -11.89 3.64 0.50
C GLY A 375 -10.67 4.54 0.35
N THR A 376 -9.56 4.19 0.99
CA THR A 376 -8.26 4.85 0.89
C THR A 376 -7.43 4.15 -0.17
N PRO A 377 -7.13 4.78 -1.30
CA PRO A 377 -6.39 4.13 -2.39
C PRO A 377 -4.92 3.90 -2.03
N PHE A 378 -4.43 2.70 -2.33
CA PHE A 378 -3.03 2.33 -2.36
C PHE A 378 -2.64 2.05 -3.81
N VAL A 379 -1.76 2.88 -4.35
CA VAL A 379 -1.22 2.73 -5.72
C VAL A 379 0.07 1.94 -5.63
N TYR A 380 0.17 0.82 -6.32
CA TYR A 380 1.40 0.04 -6.38
C TYR A 380 2.37 0.68 -7.38
N TYR A 381 3.65 0.83 -7.02
CA TYR A 381 4.65 1.51 -7.86
C TYR A 381 4.63 0.98 -9.30
N GLY A 382 4.55 1.90 -10.26
CA GLY A 382 4.48 1.60 -11.69
C GLY A 382 3.09 1.31 -12.23
N ASP A 383 2.04 1.19 -11.41
CA ASP A 383 0.66 1.08 -11.92
C ASP A 383 0.23 2.37 -12.62
N GLU A 384 0.71 3.53 -12.16
CA GLU A 384 0.51 4.83 -12.78
C GLU A 384 1.21 5.00 -14.14
N LEU A 385 2.08 4.06 -14.51
CA LEU A 385 2.73 3.99 -15.81
C LEU A 385 2.16 2.88 -16.71
N ALA A 386 1.22 2.09 -16.19
CA ALA A 386 0.76 0.84 -16.80
C ALA A 386 1.88 -0.21 -16.93
N MET A 387 2.80 -0.30 -15.98
CA MET A 387 3.81 -1.37 -15.96
C MET A 387 3.12 -2.73 -15.81
N PRO A 388 3.37 -3.71 -16.71
CA PRO A 388 2.87 -5.07 -16.56
C PRO A 388 3.73 -5.89 -15.59
N ASN A 389 3.28 -7.10 -15.25
CA ASN A 389 4.18 -8.11 -14.71
C ASN A 389 5.28 -8.43 -15.74
N GLY A 390 6.43 -8.88 -15.27
CA GLY A 390 7.38 -9.55 -16.12
C GLY A 390 6.85 -10.90 -16.65
N PRO A 391 7.56 -11.55 -17.58
CA PRO A 391 7.15 -12.83 -18.13
C PRO A 391 7.38 -13.99 -17.14
N GLY A 392 6.36 -14.79 -16.86
CA GLY A 392 6.42 -15.98 -16.00
C GLY A 392 5.57 -15.87 -14.73
N ASP A 393 5.62 -16.92 -13.90
CA ASP A 393 4.74 -17.09 -12.73
C ASP A 393 5.44 -16.81 -11.38
N ASP A 394 6.71 -16.48 -11.39
CA ASP A 394 7.49 -16.15 -10.19
C ASP A 394 7.04 -14.81 -9.61
N ASP A 395 6.98 -14.69 -8.28
CA ASP A 395 6.56 -13.45 -7.61
C ASP A 395 7.42 -12.24 -7.94
N ARG A 396 8.71 -12.45 -8.27
CA ARG A 396 9.60 -11.39 -8.74
C ARG A 396 9.08 -10.67 -9.98
N GLN A 397 8.26 -11.36 -10.80
CA GLN A 397 7.65 -10.77 -12.00
C GLN A 397 6.69 -9.62 -11.68
N LYS A 398 6.13 -9.58 -10.47
CA LYS A 398 5.28 -8.49 -9.98
C LYS A 398 6.13 -7.35 -9.40
N ARG A 399 7.40 -7.62 -9.04
CA ARG A 399 8.31 -6.75 -8.27
C ARG A 399 9.48 -6.22 -9.10
N THR A 400 9.29 -6.12 -10.41
CA THR A 400 10.30 -5.69 -11.38
C THR A 400 10.73 -4.23 -11.18
N PRO A 401 11.95 -3.85 -11.61
CA PRO A 401 12.46 -2.49 -11.49
C PRO A 401 11.56 -1.43 -12.11
N MET A 402 11.43 -0.29 -11.40
CA MET A 402 10.69 0.90 -11.86
C MET A 402 11.32 1.48 -13.13
N ARG A 403 10.49 2.02 -14.02
CA ARG A 403 10.93 2.62 -15.28
C ARG A 403 10.86 4.14 -15.21
N TRP A 404 11.99 4.76 -14.96
CA TRP A 404 12.14 6.22 -14.88
C TRP A 404 12.36 6.86 -16.23
N THR A 405 13.17 6.23 -17.11
CA THR A 405 13.55 6.76 -18.41
C THR A 405 13.07 5.85 -19.55
N ALA A 406 13.02 6.42 -20.76
CA ALA A 406 12.67 5.70 -21.97
C ALA A 406 13.82 4.78 -22.50
N THR A 407 14.96 4.76 -21.83
CA THR A 407 16.07 3.88 -22.17
C THR A 407 15.74 2.40 -21.93
N GLU A 408 16.48 1.49 -22.55
CA GLU A 408 16.27 0.04 -22.42
C GLU A 408 16.31 -0.42 -20.95
N GLY A 409 17.29 0.06 -20.16
CA GLY A 409 17.40 -0.23 -18.71
C GLY A 409 16.41 0.51 -17.83
N GLY A 410 15.56 1.39 -18.38
CA GLY A 410 14.53 2.11 -17.65
C GLY A 410 15.04 3.15 -16.65
N GLY A 411 16.36 3.38 -16.52
CA GLY A 411 16.94 4.36 -15.61
C GLY A 411 16.83 4.00 -14.11
N PHE A 412 16.54 2.75 -13.82
CA PHE A 412 16.48 2.24 -12.45
C PHE A 412 17.85 2.21 -11.78
N SER A 413 18.87 1.73 -12.50
CA SER A 413 20.24 1.51 -12.03
C SER A 413 21.23 1.93 -13.10
N ALA A 414 22.45 2.33 -12.68
CA ALA A 414 23.61 2.46 -13.55
C ALA A 414 24.32 1.11 -13.77
N GLY A 415 24.06 0.11 -12.94
CA GLY A 415 24.58 -1.25 -13.02
C GLY A 415 23.57 -2.24 -13.60
N GLN A 416 23.85 -3.52 -13.42
CA GLN A 416 22.95 -4.60 -13.82
C GLN A 416 21.84 -4.72 -12.75
N PRO A 417 20.55 -4.50 -13.10
CA PRO A 417 19.46 -4.66 -12.14
C PRO A 417 19.39 -6.08 -11.56
N TRP A 418 19.04 -6.21 -10.29
CA TRP A 418 18.86 -7.47 -9.56
C TRP A 418 17.85 -8.41 -10.23
N PHE A 419 16.89 -7.82 -10.98
CA PHE A 419 15.88 -8.54 -11.74
C PHE A 419 15.60 -7.80 -13.06
N PRO A 420 15.30 -8.49 -14.16
CA PRO A 420 14.99 -7.85 -15.44
C PRO A 420 13.76 -6.92 -15.36
N PRO A 421 13.70 -5.85 -16.15
CA PRO A 421 12.51 -5.01 -16.26
C PRO A 421 11.33 -5.81 -16.83
N SER A 422 10.11 -5.47 -16.43
CA SER A 422 8.89 -6.13 -16.93
C SER A 422 8.64 -5.91 -18.43
N THR A 423 9.17 -4.84 -18.97
CA THR A 423 9.02 -4.45 -20.37
C THR A 423 10.21 -3.60 -20.82
N THR A 424 10.49 -3.62 -22.11
CA THR A 424 11.44 -2.72 -22.77
C THR A 424 10.75 -1.61 -23.56
N ASP A 425 9.41 -1.53 -23.50
CA ASP A 425 8.64 -0.48 -24.18
C ASP A 425 8.99 0.90 -23.60
N PRO A 426 9.59 1.82 -24.38
CA PRO A 426 9.99 3.14 -23.93
C PRO A 426 8.79 4.01 -23.52
N ALA A 427 7.60 3.75 -24.06
CA ALA A 427 6.38 4.49 -23.73
C ALA A 427 5.93 4.23 -22.28
N ILE A 428 6.35 3.10 -21.69
CA ILE A 428 6.06 2.74 -20.29
C ILE A 428 7.23 3.24 -19.42
N SER A 429 7.31 4.55 -19.24
CA SER A 429 8.30 5.20 -18.38
C SER A 429 7.80 6.56 -17.90
N VAL A 430 8.33 7.03 -16.77
CA VAL A 430 8.00 8.38 -16.26
C VAL A 430 8.40 9.43 -17.29
N GLU A 431 9.59 9.33 -17.89
CA GLU A 431 10.09 10.28 -18.87
C GLU A 431 9.17 10.43 -20.09
N ALA A 432 8.67 9.31 -20.62
CA ALA A 432 7.82 9.34 -21.81
C ALA A 432 6.40 9.86 -21.52
N GLN A 433 5.91 9.71 -20.26
CA GLN A 433 4.54 10.02 -19.91
C GLN A 433 4.37 11.37 -19.19
N ALA A 434 5.41 11.90 -18.57
CA ALA A 434 5.33 13.16 -17.84
C ALA A 434 4.99 14.33 -18.77
N GLY A 435 3.91 15.05 -18.45
CA GLY A 435 3.43 16.20 -19.23
C GLY A 435 2.63 15.86 -20.49
N ASP A 436 2.46 14.57 -20.82
CA ASP A 436 1.53 14.16 -21.89
C ASP A 436 0.12 13.96 -21.28
N PRO A 437 -0.86 14.85 -21.56
CA PRO A 437 -2.20 14.76 -20.97
C PRO A 437 -2.97 13.50 -21.39
N ALA A 438 -2.52 12.78 -22.42
CA ALA A 438 -3.10 11.51 -22.85
C ALA A 438 -2.48 10.29 -22.17
N SER A 439 -1.43 10.48 -21.37
CA SER A 439 -0.72 9.39 -20.71
C SER A 439 -1.47 8.81 -19.49
N VAL A 440 -1.08 7.59 -19.09
CA VAL A 440 -1.61 6.95 -17.88
C VAL A 440 -1.19 7.74 -16.65
N LEU A 441 0.06 8.22 -16.59
CA LEU A 441 0.60 9.01 -15.48
C LEU A 441 -0.22 10.27 -15.22
N GLU A 442 -0.53 11.04 -16.27
CA GLU A 442 -1.30 12.28 -16.11
C GLU A 442 -2.78 11.98 -15.77
N ALA A 443 -3.32 10.85 -16.23
CA ALA A 443 -4.65 10.40 -15.83
C ALA A 443 -4.72 10.06 -14.33
N TYR A 444 -3.69 9.41 -13.77
CA TYR A 444 -3.58 9.17 -12.33
C TYR A 444 -3.42 10.48 -11.55
N ARG A 445 -2.52 11.37 -11.98
CA ARG A 445 -2.31 12.69 -11.36
C ARG A 445 -3.60 13.51 -11.30
N SER A 446 -4.32 13.57 -12.42
CA SER A 446 -5.61 14.28 -12.50
C SER A 446 -6.65 13.65 -11.55
N ALA A 447 -6.76 12.33 -11.50
CA ALA A 447 -7.72 11.65 -10.64
C ALA A 447 -7.39 11.83 -9.14
N ILE A 448 -6.11 11.81 -8.76
CA ILE A 448 -5.66 12.11 -7.39
C ILE A 448 -6.00 13.56 -7.02
N ALA A 449 -5.75 14.51 -7.92
CA ALA A 449 -6.07 15.91 -7.70
C ALA A 449 -7.59 16.15 -7.53
N LEU A 450 -8.42 15.48 -8.36
CA LEU A 450 -9.88 15.54 -8.21
C LEU A 450 -10.34 14.94 -6.89
N ARG A 451 -9.77 13.81 -6.47
CA ARG A 451 -10.08 13.21 -5.17
C ARG A 451 -9.75 14.16 -4.01
N ALA A 452 -8.62 14.85 -4.06
CA ALA A 452 -8.23 15.85 -3.06
C ALA A 452 -9.15 17.09 -3.07
N ALA A 453 -9.63 17.51 -4.24
CA ALA A 453 -10.47 18.69 -4.41
C ALA A 453 -11.93 18.48 -3.98
N TYR A 454 -12.41 17.23 -3.95
CA TYR A 454 -13.80 16.89 -3.64
C TYR A 454 -13.87 15.93 -2.43
N PRO A 455 -14.13 16.43 -1.21
CA PRO A 455 -14.15 15.61 0.02
C PRO A 455 -15.14 14.43 -0.06
N ALA A 456 -16.21 14.54 -0.83
CA ALA A 456 -17.13 13.44 -1.07
C ALA A 456 -16.45 12.23 -1.73
N LEU A 457 -15.41 12.41 -2.56
CA LEU A 457 -14.63 11.30 -3.14
C LEU A 457 -13.74 10.63 -2.10
N ALA A 458 -13.17 11.39 -1.16
CA ALA A 458 -12.27 10.87 -0.13
C ALA A 458 -13.03 10.17 1.01
N ARG A 459 -14.12 10.80 1.50
CA ARG A 459 -14.81 10.42 2.75
C ARG A 459 -16.27 10.03 2.58
N GLY A 460 -16.86 10.29 1.39
CA GLY A 460 -18.28 10.08 1.16
C GLY A 460 -18.67 8.60 1.12
N ASN A 461 -19.92 8.32 1.45
CA ASN A 461 -20.57 7.02 1.28
C ASN A 461 -20.90 6.77 -0.21
N ALA A 462 -21.17 5.51 -0.56
CA ALA A 462 -21.60 5.13 -1.90
C ALA A 462 -23.11 4.88 -1.96
N VAL A 463 -23.79 5.56 -2.89
CA VAL A 463 -25.16 5.21 -3.26
C VAL A 463 -25.15 4.70 -4.70
N VAL A 464 -25.34 3.39 -4.84
CA VAL A 464 -25.28 2.70 -6.14
C VAL A 464 -26.59 2.90 -6.93
N VAL A 465 -26.49 3.32 -8.19
CA VAL A 465 -27.63 3.35 -9.10
C VAL A 465 -27.81 1.98 -9.75
N ARG A 466 -28.97 1.34 -9.55
CA ARG A 466 -29.19 -0.10 -9.86
C ARG A 466 -29.62 -0.36 -11.29
N ASP A 467 -30.61 0.37 -11.78
CA ASP A 467 -31.32 0.08 -13.04
C ASP A 467 -30.58 0.60 -14.28
N LEU A 468 -29.33 0.15 -14.46
CA LEU A 468 -28.46 0.51 -15.56
C LEU A 468 -27.96 -0.72 -16.32
N PRO A 469 -27.56 -0.57 -17.60
CA PRO A 469 -26.91 -1.66 -18.33
C PRO A 469 -25.77 -2.30 -17.55
N ALA A 470 -25.53 -3.59 -17.76
CA ALA A 470 -24.49 -4.34 -17.04
C ALA A 470 -23.09 -3.69 -17.12
N SER A 471 -22.80 -3.03 -18.23
CA SER A 471 -21.49 -2.38 -18.45
C SER A 471 -21.39 -0.94 -17.96
N VAL A 472 -22.46 -0.37 -17.38
CA VAL A 472 -22.44 0.99 -16.83
C VAL A 472 -22.40 0.94 -15.31
N LEU A 473 -21.44 1.60 -14.70
CA LEU A 473 -21.41 1.86 -13.27
C LEU A 473 -21.81 3.31 -13.01
N ALA A 474 -22.77 3.53 -12.13
CA ALA A 474 -23.06 4.84 -11.59
C ALA A 474 -23.15 4.78 -10.07
N VAL A 475 -22.35 5.60 -9.39
CA VAL A 475 -22.27 5.68 -7.94
C VAL A 475 -22.24 7.13 -7.50
N TRP A 476 -23.20 7.51 -6.69
CA TRP A 476 -23.17 8.80 -6.01
C TRP A 476 -22.25 8.70 -4.78
N ARG A 477 -21.31 9.63 -4.70
CA ARG A 477 -20.48 9.85 -3.52
C ARG A 477 -21.10 11.00 -2.74
N THR A 478 -21.60 10.70 -1.55
CA THR A 478 -22.33 11.67 -0.71
C THR A 478 -21.63 11.84 0.63
N LEU A 479 -21.48 13.09 1.05
CA LEU A 479 -20.89 13.46 2.34
C LEU A 479 -21.71 14.61 2.92
N ALA A 480 -22.10 14.53 4.17
CA ALA A 480 -22.88 15.57 4.84
C ALA A 480 -22.15 16.93 4.79
N GLY A 481 -22.83 17.96 4.33
CA GLY A 481 -22.28 19.31 4.19
C GLY A 481 -21.46 19.55 2.92
N GLU A 482 -21.25 18.53 2.08
CA GLU A 482 -20.49 18.63 0.83
C GLU A 482 -21.38 18.40 -0.40
N ALA A 483 -20.98 18.96 -1.53
CA ALA A 483 -21.65 18.70 -2.80
C ALA A 483 -21.46 17.23 -3.21
N PRO A 484 -22.52 16.53 -3.63
CA PRO A 484 -22.40 15.14 -4.07
C PRO A 484 -21.65 15.05 -5.39
N VAL A 485 -20.94 13.94 -5.60
CA VAL A 485 -20.22 13.64 -6.84
C VAL A 485 -20.75 12.34 -7.43
N LEU A 486 -21.14 12.36 -8.70
CA LEU A 486 -21.50 11.17 -9.46
C LEU A 486 -20.25 10.60 -10.14
N VAL A 487 -19.93 9.36 -9.82
CA VAL A 487 -18.97 8.53 -10.54
C VAL A 487 -19.76 7.76 -11.60
N LEU A 488 -19.53 8.05 -12.88
CA LEU A 488 -20.23 7.45 -14.00
C LEU A 488 -19.22 6.81 -14.96
N ALA A 489 -19.25 5.48 -15.10
CA ALA A 489 -18.29 4.74 -15.91
C ALA A 489 -18.96 3.83 -16.94
N ASN A 490 -18.40 3.82 -18.14
CA ASN A 490 -18.67 2.87 -19.20
C ASN A 490 -17.52 1.85 -19.28
N LEU A 491 -17.78 0.62 -18.86
CA LEU A 491 -16.82 -0.48 -18.86
C LEU A 491 -16.75 -1.21 -20.21
N SER A 492 -17.67 -0.90 -21.14
CA SER A 492 -17.75 -1.56 -22.44
C SER A 492 -16.74 -1.01 -23.45
N ASN A 493 -16.57 -1.70 -24.56
CA ASN A 493 -15.70 -1.31 -25.67
C ASN A 493 -16.44 -0.51 -26.77
N ARG A 494 -17.61 0.03 -26.46
CA ARG A 494 -18.43 0.87 -27.35
C ARG A 494 -18.98 2.06 -26.60
N ASP A 495 -19.27 3.11 -27.32
CA ASP A 495 -19.93 4.27 -26.74
C ASP A 495 -21.37 3.92 -26.34
N LEU A 496 -21.83 4.49 -25.24
CA LEU A 496 -23.17 4.27 -24.70
C LEU A 496 -23.84 5.61 -24.42
N GLU A 497 -25.17 5.63 -24.57
CA GLU A 497 -26.00 6.77 -24.17
C GLU A 497 -26.64 6.46 -22.80
N VAL A 498 -26.61 7.45 -21.89
CA VAL A 498 -27.25 7.38 -20.57
C VAL A 498 -28.08 8.63 -20.35
N ALA A 499 -29.35 8.45 -20.09
CA ALA A 499 -30.22 9.58 -19.79
C ALA A 499 -30.05 10.02 -18.33
N PRO A 500 -29.94 11.33 -18.02
CA PRO A 500 -29.81 11.83 -16.64
C PRO A 500 -30.87 11.28 -15.69
N ALA A 501 -32.12 11.12 -16.16
CA ALA A 501 -33.21 10.58 -15.35
C ALA A 501 -32.96 9.15 -14.82
N GLN A 502 -32.11 8.38 -15.50
CA GLN A 502 -31.69 7.04 -15.04
C GLN A 502 -30.69 7.08 -13.89
N LEU A 503 -30.09 8.24 -13.61
CA LEU A 503 -29.04 8.43 -12.62
C LEU A 503 -29.55 9.00 -11.30
N ALA A 504 -30.86 9.23 -11.19
CA ALA A 504 -31.48 9.71 -9.96
C ALA A 504 -31.29 8.72 -8.80
N ALA A 505 -31.03 9.25 -7.63
CA ALA A 505 -30.93 8.49 -6.38
C ALA A 505 -31.67 9.24 -5.26
N PRO A 506 -32.06 8.56 -4.17
CA PRO A 506 -32.73 9.22 -3.05
C PRO A 506 -31.94 10.44 -2.56
N GLY A 507 -32.59 11.61 -2.57
CA GLY A 507 -32.00 12.88 -2.12
C GLY A 507 -31.02 13.55 -3.07
N VAL A 508 -30.84 13.05 -4.30
CA VAL A 508 -29.91 13.62 -5.29
C VAL A 508 -30.61 13.81 -6.64
N ASP A 509 -30.59 15.06 -7.14
CA ASP A 509 -31.08 15.40 -8.47
C ASP A 509 -29.92 15.38 -9.48
N PRO A 510 -30.00 14.57 -10.56
CA PRO A 510 -29.00 14.60 -11.63
C PRO A 510 -29.08 15.82 -12.53
N GLY A 511 -30.09 16.70 -12.36
CA GLY A 511 -30.21 17.96 -13.13
C GLY A 511 -29.07 18.92 -12.79
N GLY A 512 -28.53 19.60 -13.83
CA GLY A 512 -27.49 20.64 -13.65
C GLY A 512 -26.08 20.12 -13.33
N LEU A 513 -25.82 18.83 -13.49
CA LEU A 513 -24.48 18.27 -13.33
C LEU A 513 -23.56 18.70 -14.47
N VAL A 514 -22.31 19.01 -14.10
CA VAL A 514 -21.24 19.32 -15.04
C VAL A 514 -20.04 18.41 -14.80
N PRO A 515 -19.23 18.10 -15.82
CA PRO A 515 -18.00 17.36 -15.64
C PRO A 515 -17.00 18.13 -14.76
N LEU A 516 -16.46 17.45 -13.75
CA LEU A 516 -15.49 18.05 -12.81
C LEU A 516 -14.08 18.11 -13.41
N ASP A 517 -13.82 17.33 -14.46
CA ASP A 517 -12.56 17.32 -15.23
C ASP A 517 -12.53 18.37 -16.36
N GLY A 518 -13.58 19.20 -16.47
CA GLY A 518 -13.69 20.26 -17.49
C GLY A 518 -13.98 19.77 -18.92
N ALA A 519 -13.95 18.46 -19.17
CA ALA A 519 -14.22 17.91 -20.51
C ALA A 519 -15.74 17.84 -20.75
N PRO A 520 -16.28 18.46 -21.83
CA PRO A 520 -17.71 18.52 -22.05
C PRO A 520 -18.34 17.13 -22.18
N LEU A 521 -19.56 16.96 -21.66
CA LEU A 521 -20.40 15.82 -22.00
C LEU A 521 -20.99 16.07 -23.41
N ALA A 522 -20.64 15.19 -24.34
CA ALA A 522 -21.33 15.18 -25.62
C ALA A 522 -22.75 14.63 -25.42
N GLY A 523 -23.74 15.27 -26.04
CA GLY A 523 -25.13 14.79 -26.10
C GLY A 523 -25.62 14.81 -27.53
N ASP A 524 -26.54 13.91 -27.85
CA ASP A 524 -27.12 13.76 -29.18
C ASP A 524 -28.28 14.76 -29.47
N GLY A 525 -28.52 15.70 -28.55
CA GLY A 525 -29.66 16.61 -28.60
C GLY A 525 -30.97 16.03 -28.01
N SER A 526 -31.00 14.75 -27.64
CA SER A 526 -32.12 14.11 -26.93
C SER A 526 -32.11 14.37 -25.42
N GLY A 527 -31.03 14.99 -24.90
CA GLY A 527 -30.78 15.18 -23.48
C GLY A 527 -30.04 13.99 -22.83
N ALA A 528 -29.72 12.92 -23.58
CA ALA A 528 -28.87 11.86 -23.13
C ALA A 528 -27.37 12.24 -23.18
N TRP A 529 -26.58 11.67 -22.30
CA TRP A 529 -25.12 11.86 -22.26
C TRP A 529 -24.41 10.71 -22.96
N SER A 530 -23.52 11.04 -23.88
CA SER A 530 -22.64 10.07 -24.52
C SER A 530 -21.45 9.76 -23.61
N LEU A 531 -21.28 8.47 -23.31
CA LEU A 531 -20.19 7.93 -22.54
C LEU A 531 -19.28 7.12 -23.46
N PRO A 532 -18.11 7.62 -23.83
CA PRO A 532 -17.16 6.88 -24.65
C PRO A 532 -16.76 5.55 -24.03
N ALA A 533 -16.34 4.61 -24.86
CA ALA A 533 -15.85 3.29 -24.45
C ALA A 533 -14.71 3.40 -23.42
N ASN A 534 -14.70 2.51 -22.43
CA ASN A 534 -13.67 2.44 -21.37
C ASN A 534 -13.39 3.79 -20.69
N THR A 535 -14.42 4.57 -20.37
CA THR A 535 -14.27 5.88 -19.72
C THR A 535 -14.98 5.96 -18.39
N LEU A 536 -14.44 6.81 -17.52
CA LEU A 536 -15.08 7.26 -16.29
C LEU A 536 -15.19 8.79 -16.31
N ARG A 537 -16.36 9.30 -15.90
CA ARG A 537 -16.64 10.71 -15.70
C ARG A 537 -16.98 10.98 -14.24
N LEU A 538 -16.45 12.05 -13.71
CA LEU A 538 -16.87 12.61 -12.43
C LEU A 538 -17.73 13.83 -12.71
N LEU A 539 -18.94 13.81 -12.17
CA LEU A 539 -19.91 14.86 -12.38
C LEU A 539 -20.35 15.45 -11.05
N GLY A 540 -20.53 16.75 -11.00
CA GLY A 540 -20.99 17.45 -9.81
C GLY A 540 -21.84 18.66 -10.17
N PRO A 541 -22.47 19.34 -9.20
CA PRO A 541 -23.20 20.57 -9.46
C PRO A 541 -22.27 21.66 -10.01
N ALA A 542 -22.78 22.47 -10.91
CA ALA A 542 -22.07 23.68 -11.36
C ALA A 542 -21.75 24.56 -10.13
N ARG A 543 -20.50 24.99 -9.99
CA ARG A 543 -20.05 25.89 -8.91
C ARG A 543 -20.45 27.32 -9.19
#